data_4f03c1bfff1f16090c83910d205e8143
#
_entry.id   4f03c1bfff1f16090c83910d205e8143
#
_cell.length_a   1.000
_cell.length_b   1.000
_cell.length_c   1.000
_cell.angle_alpha   90.00
_cell.angle_beta   90.00
_cell.angle_gamma   90.00
#
_symmetry.space_group_name_H-M   'P 1'
#
loop_
_entity.id
_entity.type
_entity.pdbx_description
1 polymer ?
#
loop_
_entity_poly.entity_id
_entity_poly.type
_entity_poly.pdbx_seq_one_letter_code
_entity_poly.pdbx_strand_id
1 'polypeptide(L)'
;CPVSVTDQYQYGLVGRKVAYIPFSIASPRAAAIDIDNCTLCGACERACPTKCIDFTQTEEELSVKVKSVVLATGFDLFDPLKIPRYGYGEFKNVMTSMEMERQLAPTRPFNTILRPGDGKMPDNIAYVLCTGSRDKSVGNPICSQICCMYSIKQAQLLMGALPMADITIYYLHIRAFGKGFNEFYAQAQDMGVEFIKGKVGKITENGTGNLILRYEDIEAGIVKEAEHDMVVLSVGVLPNQGISDVFDNEKLELDPFHFINQSDIMASPAKTSIEGVF
;
A
#
# COMPACT_ATOMS: atom_id res chain seq x y z
N CYS A 1 -14.29 20.83 13.88
CA CYS A 1 -15.30 19.77 13.77
C CYS A 1 -15.27 18.87 15.01
N PRO A 2 -16.42 18.53 15.64
CA PRO A 2 -16.45 17.61 16.77
C PRO A 2 -16.28 16.15 16.36
N VAL A 3 -16.76 15.77 15.17
CA VAL A 3 -16.74 14.38 14.67
C VAL A 3 -15.35 13.99 14.18
N SER A 4 -14.93 12.76 14.50
CA SER A 4 -13.69 12.15 14.01
C SER A 4 -14.01 10.82 13.37
N VAL A 5 -13.35 10.52 12.26
CA VAL A 5 -13.45 9.27 11.49
C VAL A 5 -12.05 8.74 11.19
N THR A 6 -11.97 7.50 10.76
CA THR A 6 -10.70 6.90 10.30
C THR A 6 -10.15 7.66 9.09
N ASP A 7 -8.86 7.98 9.11
CA ASP A 7 -8.20 8.64 7.99
C ASP A 7 -7.76 7.61 6.94
N GLN A 8 -8.48 7.57 5.82
CA GLN A 8 -8.19 6.66 4.72
C GLN A 8 -6.86 6.98 4.03
N TYR A 9 -6.47 8.26 3.92
CA TYR A 9 -5.18 8.65 3.37
C TYR A 9 -4.01 8.10 4.19
N GLN A 10 -4.21 7.96 5.50
CA GLN A 10 -3.24 7.37 6.42
C GLN A 10 -3.43 5.85 6.60
N TYR A 11 -4.20 5.19 5.73
CA TYR A 11 -4.49 3.75 5.82
C TYR A 11 -5.05 3.31 7.19
N GLY A 12 -5.81 4.18 7.84
CA GLY A 12 -6.41 3.87 9.14
C GLY A 12 -5.48 3.99 10.35
N LEU A 13 -4.23 4.36 10.17
CA LEU A 13 -3.25 4.51 11.26
C LEU A 13 -3.64 5.61 12.27
N VAL A 14 -4.40 6.61 11.84
CA VAL A 14 -4.90 7.71 12.67
C VAL A 14 -6.33 8.09 12.30
N GLY A 15 -6.97 8.87 13.17
CA GLY A 15 -8.25 9.51 12.87
C GLY A 15 -8.08 10.89 12.27
N ARG A 16 -9.05 11.32 11.45
CA ARG A 16 -9.18 12.69 10.94
C ARG A 16 -10.51 13.32 11.35
N LYS A 17 -10.60 14.63 11.29
CA LYS A 17 -11.89 15.33 11.42
C LYS A 17 -12.71 15.20 10.13
N VAL A 18 -14.03 15.26 10.25
CA VAL A 18 -14.96 15.25 9.12
C VAL A 18 -14.82 16.50 8.25
N ALA A 19 -14.50 17.67 8.85
CA ALA A 19 -14.02 18.83 8.11
C ALA A 19 -12.48 18.83 8.17
N TYR A 20 -11.81 18.68 7.03
CA TYR A 20 -10.38 18.40 6.96
C TYR A 20 -9.74 18.98 5.70
N ILE A 21 -8.42 19.01 5.67
CA ILE A 21 -7.63 19.16 4.44
C ILE A 21 -7.19 17.76 4.04
N PRO A 22 -7.41 17.29 2.80
CA PRO A 22 -7.18 15.89 2.40
C PRO A 22 -5.79 15.36 2.77
N PHE A 23 -4.75 16.16 2.57
CA PHE A 23 -3.38 15.84 2.99
C PHE A 23 -2.55 17.14 3.06
N SER A 24 -1.44 17.11 3.77
CA SER A 24 -0.65 18.31 4.11
C SER A 24 -0.13 19.11 2.91
N ILE A 25 0.11 18.43 1.77
CA ILE A 25 0.63 19.01 0.52
C ILE A 25 -0.44 19.10 -0.59
N ALA A 26 -1.74 19.06 -0.23
CA ALA A 26 -2.83 19.16 -1.20
C ALA A 26 -2.77 20.45 -2.03
N SER A 27 -3.02 20.33 -3.32
CA SER A 27 -3.13 21.44 -4.25
C SER A 27 -4.41 21.32 -5.09
N PRO A 28 -5.37 22.23 -4.99
CA PRO A 28 -5.40 23.39 -4.09
C PRO A 28 -5.48 22.99 -2.62
N ARG A 29 -4.96 23.83 -1.71
CA ARG A 29 -5.08 23.63 -0.27
C ARG A 29 -6.46 24.05 0.21
N ALA A 30 -7.47 23.29 -0.16
CA ALA A 30 -8.86 23.54 0.15
C ALA A 30 -9.36 22.57 1.22
N ALA A 31 -10.27 23.05 2.09
CA ALA A 31 -10.95 22.20 3.03
C ALA A 31 -12.03 21.38 2.33
N ALA A 32 -12.15 20.13 2.70
CA ALA A 32 -13.23 19.22 2.30
C ALA A 32 -14.09 18.88 3.50
N ILE A 33 -15.35 18.56 3.26
CA ILE A 33 -16.28 18.07 4.27
C ILE A 33 -16.76 16.69 3.81
N ASP A 34 -16.50 15.69 4.65
CA ASP A 34 -17.01 14.34 4.49
C ASP A 34 -18.51 14.35 4.87
N ILE A 35 -19.36 14.55 3.87
CA ILE A 35 -20.78 14.80 4.09
C ILE A 35 -21.52 13.58 4.66
N ASP A 36 -21.06 12.38 4.33
CA ASP A 36 -21.66 11.13 4.80
C ASP A 36 -21.54 10.95 6.32
N ASN A 37 -20.45 11.49 6.88
CA ASN A 37 -20.18 11.46 8.32
C ASN A 37 -20.44 12.81 9.01
N CYS A 38 -20.96 13.80 8.27
CA CYS A 38 -21.21 15.13 8.80
C CYS A 38 -22.54 15.19 9.55
N THR A 39 -22.51 15.73 10.79
CA THR A 39 -23.73 15.95 11.59
C THR A 39 -24.42 17.28 11.30
N LEU A 40 -23.99 18.05 10.31
CA LEU A 40 -24.49 19.35 9.89
C LEU A 40 -24.60 20.38 11.06
N CYS A 41 -23.71 20.28 12.05
CA CYS A 41 -23.76 21.15 13.24
C CYS A 41 -23.34 22.61 13.01
N GLY A 42 -22.83 22.96 11.80
CA GLY A 42 -22.40 24.32 11.42
C GLY A 42 -21.13 24.83 12.17
N ALA A 43 -20.44 24.00 12.94
CA ALA A 43 -19.28 24.45 13.72
C ALA A 43 -18.10 24.90 12.84
N CYS A 44 -17.86 24.26 11.68
CA CYS A 44 -16.83 24.64 10.72
C CYS A 44 -17.16 25.97 10.06
N GLU A 45 -18.41 26.21 9.67
CA GLU A 45 -18.88 27.47 9.09
C GLU A 45 -18.70 28.63 10.06
N ARG A 46 -19.15 28.46 11.33
CA ARG A 46 -18.97 29.51 12.37
C ARG A 46 -17.51 29.80 12.69
N ALA A 47 -16.64 28.80 12.58
CA ALA A 47 -15.21 28.92 12.87
C ALA A 47 -14.39 29.44 11.68
N CYS A 48 -14.95 29.49 10.46
CA CYS A 48 -14.24 29.93 9.27
C CYS A 48 -14.16 31.47 9.20
N PRO A 49 -12.96 32.07 9.33
CA PRO A 49 -12.82 33.52 9.31
C PRO A 49 -13.15 34.15 7.96
N THR A 50 -12.96 33.40 6.88
CA THR A 50 -13.21 33.86 5.50
C THR A 50 -14.61 33.52 5.01
N LYS A 51 -15.42 32.79 5.82
CA LYS A 51 -16.76 32.34 5.46
C LYS A 51 -16.84 31.58 4.14
N CYS A 52 -15.84 30.77 3.85
CA CYS A 52 -15.73 30.02 2.59
C CYS A 52 -16.39 28.63 2.62
N ILE A 53 -17.05 28.27 3.75
CA ILE A 53 -17.79 27.01 3.84
C ILE A 53 -19.20 27.25 3.29
N ASP A 54 -19.53 26.56 2.22
CA ASP A 54 -20.83 26.64 1.55
C ASP A 54 -21.43 25.24 1.45
N PHE A 55 -22.49 24.98 2.23
CA PHE A 55 -23.23 23.71 2.20
C PHE A 55 -24.30 23.65 1.09
N THR A 56 -24.45 24.72 0.33
CA THR A 56 -25.41 24.77 -0.79
C THR A 56 -24.77 24.42 -2.14
N GLN A 57 -23.47 24.13 -2.16
CA GLN A 57 -22.79 23.68 -3.36
C GLN A 57 -23.42 22.39 -3.89
N THR A 58 -23.67 22.39 -5.19
CA THR A 58 -24.14 21.22 -5.93
C THR A 58 -23.07 20.72 -6.86
N GLU A 59 -23.13 19.46 -7.23
CA GLU A 59 -22.27 18.87 -8.25
C GLU A 59 -22.45 19.60 -9.58
N GLU A 60 -21.35 19.94 -10.24
CA GLU A 60 -21.32 20.58 -11.57
C GLU A 60 -20.58 19.67 -12.54
N GLU A 61 -21.22 19.35 -13.66
CA GLU A 61 -20.67 18.52 -14.71
C GLU A 61 -20.02 19.40 -15.79
N LEU A 62 -18.72 19.19 -16.05
CA LEU A 62 -17.96 19.95 -17.04
C LEU A 62 -17.56 19.06 -18.21
N SER A 63 -17.95 19.48 -19.45
CA SER A 63 -17.49 18.81 -20.67
C SER A 63 -16.31 19.56 -21.28
N VAL A 64 -15.18 18.86 -21.46
CA VAL A 64 -13.96 19.42 -22.03
C VAL A 64 -13.55 18.63 -23.28
N LYS A 65 -13.35 19.33 -24.41
CA LYS A 65 -12.80 18.73 -25.63
C LYS A 65 -11.29 18.64 -25.55
N VAL A 66 -10.75 17.43 -25.61
CA VAL A 66 -9.31 17.16 -25.56
C VAL A 66 -8.83 16.42 -26.82
N LYS A 67 -7.55 16.49 -27.15
CA LYS A 67 -6.94 15.75 -28.27
C LYS A 67 -6.61 14.32 -27.89
N SER A 68 -6.28 14.08 -26.63
CA SER A 68 -5.91 12.77 -26.12
C SER A 68 -6.22 12.67 -24.63
N VAL A 69 -6.38 11.44 -24.16
CA VAL A 69 -6.58 11.08 -22.76
C VAL A 69 -5.42 10.21 -22.29
N VAL A 70 -4.85 10.53 -21.14
CA VAL A 70 -3.84 9.69 -20.48
C VAL A 70 -4.50 9.04 -19.26
N LEU A 71 -4.52 7.70 -19.23
CA LEU A 71 -5.06 6.93 -18.12
C LEU A 71 -3.94 6.68 -17.09
N ALA A 72 -4.09 7.28 -15.93
CA ALA A 72 -3.16 7.16 -14.81
C ALA A 72 -3.92 6.85 -13.52
N THR A 73 -4.78 5.82 -13.54
CA THR A 73 -5.75 5.48 -12.51
C THR A 73 -5.17 4.70 -11.32
N GLY A 74 -3.87 4.39 -11.36
CA GLY A 74 -3.20 3.63 -10.30
C GLY A 74 -3.55 2.13 -10.33
N PHE A 75 -3.55 1.53 -9.15
CA PHE A 75 -3.79 0.10 -8.96
C PHE A 75 -4.51 -0.14 -7.63
N ASP A 76 -5.13 -1.30 -7.51
CA ASP A 76 -5.67 -1.78 -6.24
C ASP A 76 -4.66 -2.67 -5.54
N LEU A 77 -4.70 -2.66 -4.20
CA LEU A 77 -3.89 -3.58 -3.40
C LEU A 77 -4.63 -4.90 -3.23
N PHE A 78 -3.88 -5.99 -3.24
CA PHE A 78 -4.44 -7.27 -2.82
C PHE A 78 -4.90 -7.18 -1.36
N ASP A 79 -6.14 -7.60 -1.10
CA ASP A 79 -6.71 -7.64 0.24
C ASP A 79 -6.13 -8.84 1.04
N PRO A 80 -5.27 -8.61 2.05
CA PRO A 80 -4.66 -9.68 2.82
C PRO A 80 -5.62 -10.44 3.73
N LEU A 81 -6.84 -9.95 3.96
CA LEU A 81 -7.90 -10.70 4.64
C LEU A 81 -8.26 -12.00 3.90
N LYS A 82 -8.00 -12.09 2.59
CA LYS A 82 -8.14 -13.32 1.80
C LYS A 82 -7.11 -14.40 2.14
N ILE A 83 -6.11 -14.08 2.97
CA ILE A 83 -5.10 -15.01 3.50
C ILE A 83 -5.14 -15.00 5.04
N PRO A 84 -6.18 -15.54 5.67
CA PRO A 84 -6.37 -15.43 7.12
C PRO A 84 -5.23 -16.05 7.94
N ARG A 85 -4.48 -17.01 7.38
CA ARG A 85 -3.30 -17.60 8.03
C ARG A 85 -2.16 -16.62 8.30
N TYR A 86 -2.20 -15.41 7.74
CA TYR A 86 -1.23 -14.35 8.01
C TYR A 86 -1.68 -13.37 9.10
N GLY A 87 -2.91 -13.51 9.61
CA GLY A 87 -3.40 -12.78 10.77
C GLY A 87 -3.63 -11.28 10.58
N TYR A 88 -3.65 -10.79 9.34
CA TYR A 88 -4.00 -9.39 9.08
C TYR A 88 -5.45 -9.11 9.52
N GLY A 89 -5.66 -8.00 10.23
CA GLY A 89 -6.94 -7.66 10.84
C GLY A 89 -7.25 -8.39 12.16
N GLU A 90 -6.54 -9.48 12.47
CA GLU A 90 -6.63 -10.22 13.74
C GLU A 90 -5.51 -9.80 14.69
N PHE A 91 -4.25 -9.87 14.25
CA PHE A 91 -3.08 -9.47 15.02
C PHE A 91 -2.72 -8.01 14.71
N LYS A 92 -2.74 -7.16 15.73
CA LYS A 92 -2.57 -5.71 15.55
C LYS A 92 -1.22 -5.29 14.97
N ASN A 93 -0.16 -6.09 15.19
CA ASN A 93 1.18 -5.81 14.71
C ASN A 93 1.48 -6.45 13.34
N VAL A 94 0.46 -6.98 12.65
CA VAL A 94 0.54 -7.36 11.25
C VAL A 94 -0.06 -6.25 10.40
N MET A 95 0.73 -5.68 9.50
CA MET A 95 0.35 -4.55 8.66
C MET A 95 0.73 -4.79 7.19
N THR A 96 0.18 -4.01 6.30
CA THR A 96 0.54 -4.02 4.88
C THR A 96 1.75 -3.12 4.60
N SER A 97 2.40 -3.35 3.47
CA SER A 97 3.49 -2.48 2.98
C SER A 97 3.05 -1.03 2.74
N MET A 98 1.78 -0.77 2.42
CA MET A 98 1.30 0.60 2.24
C MET A 98 1.07 1.32 3.57
N GLU A 99 0.65 0.62 4.61
CA GLU A 99 0.60 1.17 5.97
C GLU A 99 2.02 1.49 6.46
N MET A 100 3.00 0.62 6.18
CA MET A 100 4.41 0.89 6.46
C MET A 100 4.93 2.08 5.64
N GLU A 101 4.59 2.19 4.34
CA GLU A 101 4.97 3.33 3.49
C GLU A 101 4.47 4.66 4.08
N ARG A 102 3.27 4.67 4.67
CA ARG A 102 2.76 5.87 5.35
C ARG A 102 3.56 6.21 6.60
N GLN A 103 4.01 5.24 7.36
CA GLN A 103 4.88 5.50 8.50
C GLN A 103 6.28 5.98 8.11
N LEU A 104 6.77 5.58 6.94
CA LEU A 104 8.09 5.97 6.42
C LEU A 104 8.08 7.31 5.67
N ALA A 105 6.91 7.77 5.22
CA ALA A 105 6.80 8.99 4.41
C ALA A 105 7.21 10.26 5.20
N PRO A 106 7.73 11.29 4.51
CA PRO A 106 8.02 12.59 5.15
C PRO A 106 6.81 13.24 5.83
N THR A 107 5.59 12.96 5.33
CA THR A 107 4.31 13.44 5.88
C THR A 107 3.63 12.41 6.77
N ARG A 108 4.41 11.53 7.39
CA ARG A 108 3.92 10.46 8.25
C ARG A 108 3.07 10.96 9.42
N PRO A 109 2.13 10.13 9.92
CA PRO A 109 1.25 10.55 11.01
C PRO A 109 1.94 10.60 12.38
N PHE A 110 3.06 9.88 12.54
CA PHE A 110 3.83 9.78 13.79
C PHE A 110 5.24 10.33 13.61
N ASN A 111 5.88 10.72 14.72
CA ASN A 111 7.26 11.23 14.66
C ASN A 111 8.30 10.13 14.39
N THR A 112 7.93 8.87 14.62
CA THR A 112 8.76 7.68 14.43
C THR A 112 7.91 6.51 13.92
N ILE A 113 8.57 5.36 13.67
CA ILE A 113 7.88 4.11 13.31
C ILE A 113 7.34 3.49 14.59
N LEU A 114 6.06 3.13 14.58
CA LEU A 114 5.35 2.57 15.74
C LEU A 114 4.61 1.30 15.38
N ARG A 115 4.61 0.35 16.29
CA ARG A 115 3.77 -0.85 16.22
C ARG A 115 2.31 -0.44 16.43
N PRO A 116 1.36 -0.84 15.55
CA PRO A 116 -0.04 -0.45 15.69
C PRO A 116 -0.70 -0.95 16.97
N GLY A 117 -0.23 -2.09 17.51
CA GLY A 117 -0.85 -2.74 18.67
C GLY A 117 -0.65 -2.03 20.00
N ASP A 118 0.53 -1.44 20.22
CA ASP A 118 0.89 -0.87 21.53
C ASP A 118 1.63 0.47 21.45
N GLY A 119 1.88 0.98 20.24
CA GLY A 119 2.54 2.26 20.03
C GLY A 119 4.04 2.30 20.42
N LYS A 120 4.67 1.15 20.59
CA LYS A 120 6.11 1.08 20.82
C LYS A 120 6.88 1.09 19.49
N MET A 121 8.15 1.48 19.55
CA MET A 121 9.06 1.29 18.42
C MET A 121 9.34 -0.21 18.26
N PRO A 122 9.30 -0.74 17.02
CA PRO A 122 9.66 -2.13 16.78
C PRO A 122 11.19 -2.32 16.83
N ASP A 123 11.60 -3.47 17.39
CA ASP A 123 13.00 -3.90 17.46
C ASP A 123 13.31 -5.05 16.49
N ASN A 124 12.27 -5.78 16.01
CA ASN A 124 12.44 -6.93 15.13
C ASN A 124 11.29 -7.03 14.12
N ILE A 125 11.57 -6.68 12.85
CA ILE A 125 10.59 -6.50 11.81
C ILE A 125 10.74 -7.56 10.72
N ALA A 126 9.67 -8.28 10.39
CA ALA A 126 9.64 -9.20 9.26
C ALA A 126 8.88 -8.64 8.06
N TYR A 127 9.42 -8.82 6.86
CA TYR A 127 8.71 -8.65 5.59
C TYR A 127 8.35 -10.00 4.99
N VAL A 128 7.09 -10.17 4.63
CA VAL A 128 6.59 -11.38 3.95
C VAL A 128 6.29 -11.05 2.50
N LEU A 129 7.21 -11.40 1.60
CA LEU A 129 7.05 -11.13 0.17
C LEU A 129 5.99 -12.02 -0.49
N CYS A 130 5.51 -11.59 -1.66
CA CYS A 130 4.52 -12.29 -2.48
C CYS A 130 3.17 -12.54 -1.78
N THR A 131 2.77 -11.72 -0.80
CA THR A 131 1.45 -11.81 -0.20
C THR A 131 0.38 -11.46 -1.25
N GLY A 132 -0.41 -12.45 -1.68
CA GLY A 132 -1.42 -12.29 -2.71
C GLY A 132 -0.87 -12.07 -4.13
N SER A 133 0.39 -12.42 -4.37
CA SER A 133 1.03 -12.49 -5.70
C SER A 133 1.60 -13.88 -5.91
N ARG A 134 1.62 -14.40 -7.15
CA ARG A 134 2.13 -15.74 -7.51
C ARG A 134 1.41 -16.84 -6.73
N ASP A 135 0.16 -16.61 -6.39
CA ASP A 135 -0.67 -17.53 -5.62
C ASP A 135 -2.01 -17.77 -6.32
N LYS A 136 -2.12 -18.95 -6.96
CA LYS A 136 -3.34 -19.37 -7.66
C LYS A 136 -4.52 -19.57 -6.71
N SER A 137 -4.26 -19.91 -5.44
CA SER A 137 -5.32 -20.19 -4.47
C SER A 137 -6.15 -18.95 -4.09
N VAL A 138 -5.59 -17.75 -4.31
CA VAL A 138 -6.28 -16.48 -4.09
C VAL A 138 -6.59 -15.72 -5.39
N GLY A 139 -6.49 -16.40 -6.54
CA GLY A 139 -6.86 -15.85 -7.85
C GLY A 139 -5.81 -14.95 -8.50
N ASN A 140 -4.60 -14.80 -7.95
CA ASN A 140 -3.54 -13.98 -8.52
C ASN A 140 -2.27 -14.79 -8.83
N PRO A 141 -2.21 -15.47 -10.00
CA PRO A 141 -1.07 -16.33 -10.34
C PRO A 141 0.18 -15.56 -10.77
N ILE A 142 0.07 -14.26 -11.08
CA ILE A 142 1.16 -13.45 -11.61
C ILE A 142 2.00 -12.79 -10.52
N CYS A 143 3.21 -12.35 -10.90
CA CYS A 143 4.07 -11.52 -10.07
C CYS A 143 3.76 -10.04 -10.29
N SER A 144 3.54 -9.30 -9.23
CA SER A 144 3.35 -7.83 -9.29
C SER A 144 4.60 -7.04 -9.68
N GLN A 145 5.77 -7.68 -9.75
CA GLN A 145 7.09 -7.17 -10.21
C GLN A 145 7.68 -6.00 -9.40
N ILE A 146 6.96 -5.45 -8.44
CA ILE A 146 7.40 -4.30 -7.65
C ILE A 146 7.67 -4.64 -6.17
N CYS A 147 7.06 -5.74 -5.65
CA CYS A 147 7.07 -6.04 -4.21
C CYS A 147 8.49 -6.18 -3.65
N CYS A 148 9.40 -6.84 -4.37
CA CYS A 148 10.78 -7.01 -3.91
C CYS A 148 11.47 -5.65 -3.74
N MET A 149 11.37 -4.78 -4.73
CA MET A 149 12.11 -3.51 -4.71
C MET A 149 11.54 -2.52 -3.69
N TYR A 150 10.21 -2.42 -3.55
CA TYR A 150 9.68 -1.52 -2.54
C TYR A 150 9.94 -2.03 -1.11
N SER A 151 9.94 -3.36 -0.89
CA SER A 151 10.26 -3.92 0.43
C SER A 151 11.73 -3.69 0.79
N ILE A 152 12.65 -3.87 -0.17
CA ILE A 152 14.08 -3.56 0.02
C ILE A 152 14.26 -2.07 0.34
N LYS A 153 13.60 -1.16 -0.41
CA LYS A 153 13.61 0.27 -0.14
C LYS A 153 13.11 0.59 1.27
N GLN A 154 11.99 0.01 1.67
CA GLN A 154 11.43 0.22 3.01
C GLN A 154 12.37 -0.31 4.10
N ALA A 155 12.98 -1.48 3.90
CA ALA A 155 13.96 -2.04 4.83
C ALA A 155 15.18 -1.11 5.01
N GLN A 156 15.73 -0.56 3.93
CA GLN A 156 16.85 0.41 4.01
C GLN A 156 16.44 1.69 4.76
N LEU A 157 15.22 2.20 4.52
CA LEU A 157 14.69 3.37 5.24
C LEU A 157 14.50 3.07 6.74
N LEU A 158 14.03 1.85 7.07
CA LEU A 158 13.90 1.40 8.45
C LEU A 158 15.26 1.29 9.14
N MET A 159 16.29 0.72 8.49
CA MET A 159 17.65 0.69 9.02
C MET A 159 18.18 2.09 9.35
N GLY A 160 17.83 3.10 8.53
CA GLY A 160 18.17 4.49 8.81
C GLY A 160 17.35 5.12 9.94
N ALA A 161 16.07 4.76 10.07
CA ALA A 161 15.18 5.32 11.09
C ALA A 161 15.28 4.62 12.45
N LEU A 162 15.59 3.33 12.44
CA LEU A 162 15.70 2.44 13.62
C LEU A 162 17.02 1.65 13.56
N PRO A 163 18.16 2.28 13.83
CA PRO A 163 19.49 1.66 13.61
C PRO A 163 19.79 0.42 14.48
N MET A 164 18.98 0.17 15.50
CA MET A 164 19.12 -0.98 16.40
C MET A 164 18.12 -2.10 16.10
N ALA A 165 17.21 -1.90 15.12
CA ALA A 165 16.21 -2.89 14.79
C ALA A 165 16.76 -3.95 13.81
N ASP A 166 16.40 -5.20 14.05
CA ASP A 166 16.64 -6.30 13.11
C ASP A 166 15.54 -6.34 12.05
N ILE A 167 15.92 -6.45 10.78
CA ILE A 167 14.97 -6.51 9.67
C ILE A 167 15.24 -7.75 8.85
N THR A 168 14.22 -8.60 8.73
CA THR A 168 14.28 -9.86 7.97
C THR A 168 13.29 -9.84 6.83
N ILE A 169 13.73 -10.17 5.61
CA ILE A 169 12.88 -10.30 4.41
C ILE A 169 12.77 -11.77 4.03
N TYR A 170 11.56 -12.34 4.16
CA TYR A 170 11.24 -13.69 3.70
C TYR A 170 10.81 -13.66 2.24
N TYR A 171 11.54 -14.35 1.36
CA TYR A 171 11.34 -14.28 -0.07
C TYR A 171 11.44 -15.64 -0.78
N LEU A 172 10.77 -15.78 -1.92
CA LEU A 172 10.93 -16.92 -2.81
C LEU A 172 12.01 -16.66 -3.88
N HIS A 173 11.99 -15.48 -4.48
CA HIS A 173 12.96 -14.97 -5.45
C HIS A 173 13.00 -13.46 -5.35
N ILE A 174 14.17 -12.88 -5.31
CA ILE A 174 14.34 -11.42 -5.47
C ILE A 174 14.31 -11.10 -6.96
N ARG A 175 13.39 -10.23 -7.35
CA ARG A 175 13.21 -9.76 -8.72
C ARG A 175 13.61 -8.29 -8.81
N ALA A 176 14.89 -8.06 -9.06
CA ALA A 176 15.51 -6.75 -9.19
C ALA A 176 15.69 -6.42 -10.68
N PHE A 177 14.60 -6.08 -11.38
CA PHE A 177 14.58 -5.81 -12.81
C PHE A 177 14.84 -4.34 -13.11
N GLY A 178 16.07 -3.96 -13.28
CA GLY A 178 16.40 -2.59 -13.61
C GLY A 178 17.90 -2.31 -13.46
N LYS A 179 18.35 -1.23 -14.09
CA LYS A 179 19.73 -0.77 -13.95
C LYS A 179 19.96 -0.29 -12.52
N GLY A 180 20.98 -0.85 -11.85
CA GLY A 180 21.32 -0.50 -10.46
C GLY A 180 20.48 -1.21 -9.39
N PHE A 181 19.54 -2.08 -9.75
CA PHE A 181 18.67 -2.73 -8.75
C PHE A 181 19.37 -3.89 -8.03
N ASN A 182 20.33 -4.57 -8.70
CA ASN A 182 21.17 -5.56 -8.02
C ASN A 182 22.07 -4.91 -6.98
N GLU A 183 22.66 -3.77 -7.31
CA GLU A 183 23.49 -2.98 -6.40
C GLU A 183 22.66 -2.46 -5.23
N PHE A 184 21.42 -2.05 -5.47
CA PHE A 184 20.49 -1.62 -4.43
C PHE A 184 20.14 -2.78 -3.48
N TYR A 185 19.95 -3.99 -4.01
CA TYR A 185 19.75 -5.19 -3.20
C TYR A 185 20.99 -5.55 -2.38
N ALA A 186 22.18 -5.53 -2.99
CA ALA A 186 23.45 -5.77 -2.29
C ALA A 186 23.66 -4.74 -1.17
N GLN A 187 23.38 -3.48 -1.43
CA GLN A 187 23.45 -2.42 -0.41
C GLN A 187 22.56 -2.71 0.80
N ALA A 188 21.35 -3.24 0.61
CA ALA A 188 20.49 -3.60 1.74
C ALA A 188 21.10 -4.73 2.58
N GLN A 189 21.76 -5.71 1.95
CA GLN A 189 22.51 -6.77 2.65
C GLN A 189 23.69 -6.19 3.42
N ASP A 190 24.45 -5.30 2.84
CA ASP A 190 25.60 -4.62 3.48
C ASP A 190 25.15 -3.74 4.66
N MET A 191 23.93 -3.20 4.62
CA MET A 191 23.32 -2.46 5.74
C MET A 191 22.88 -3.37 6.90
N GLY A 192 22.88 -4.70 6.73
CA GLY A 192 22.48 -5.67 7.74
C GLY A 192 21.06 -6.20 7.63
N VAL A 193 20.33 -5.91 6.52
CA VAL A 193 19.03 -6.55 6.27
C VAL A 193 19.22 -8.03 6.00
N GLU A 194 18.57 -8.87 6.78
CA GLU A 194 18.61 -10.33 6.62
C GLU A 194 17.65 -10.77 5.50
N PHE A 195 18.11 -11.66 4.65
CA PHE A 195 17.32 -12.22 3.56
C PHE A 195 17.21 -13.75 3.70
N ILE A 196 16.01 -14.24 4.03
CA ILE A 196 15.73 -15.66 4.18
C ILE A 196 14.95 -16.15 2.95
N LYS A 197 15.58 -17.03 2.18
CA LYS A 197 14.92 -17.70 1.07
C LYS A 197 13.96 -18.76 1.61
N GLY A 198 12.70 -18.36 1.77
CA GLY A 198 11.70 -19.17 2.44
C GLY A 198 10.28 -18.73 2.12
N LYS A 199 9.34 -19.63 2.40
CA LYS A 199 7.91 -19.34 2.29
C LYS A 199 7.27 -19.37 3.67
N VAL A 200 6.75 -18.22 4.10
CA VAL A 200 5.94 -18.15 5.31
C VAL A 200 4.63 -18.88 5.10
N GLY A 201 4.36 -19.90 5.91
CA GLY A 201 3.15 -20.71 5.84
C GLY A 201 2.05 -20.17 6.77
N LYS A 202 2.43 -19.68 7.95
CA LYS A 202 1.49 -19.20 8.97
C LYS A 202 2.16 -18.18 9.88
N ILE A 203 1.36 -17.23 10.38
CA ILE A 203 1.71 -16.31 11.46
C ILE A 203 0.77 -16.58 12.63
N THR A 204 1.28 -16.58 13.85
CA THR A 204 0.51 -16.65 15.09
C THR A 204 1.03 -15.62 16.07
N GLU A 205 0.20 -15.19 17.00
CA GLU A 205 0.60 -14.26 18.07
C GLU A 205 0.87 -15.04 19.37
N ASN A 206 1.92 -14.68 20.08
CA ASN A 206 2.20 -15.23 21.41
C ASN A 206 1.54 -14.40 22.52
N GLY A 207 1.67 -14.83 23.78
CA GLY A 207 1.04 -14.15 24.92
C GLY A 207 1.61 -12.76 25.25
N THR A 208 2.68 -12.33 24.57
CA THR A 208 3.30 -10.99 24.73
C THR A 208 2.95 -10.02 23.60
N GLY A 209 2.18 -10.49 22.61
CA GLY A 209 1.82 -9.71 21.43
C GLY A 209 2.90 -9.70 20.33
N ASN A 210 3.92 -10.55 20.45
CA ASN A 210 4.87 -10.81 19.39
C ASN A 210 4.35 -11.88 18.43
N LEU A 211 4.87 -11.89 17.22
CA LEU A 211 4.39 -12.68 16.09
C LEU A 211 5.37 -13.81 15.79
N ILE A 212 4.88 -15.04 15.77
CA ILE A 212 5.66 -16.22 15.43
C ILE A 212 5.38 -16.59 13.98
N LEU A 213 6.40 -16.46 13.13
CA LEU A 213 6.36 -16.84 11.73
C LEU A 213 6.84 -18.29 11.58
N ARG A 214 5.96 -19.16 11.12
CA ARG A 214 6.34 -20.52 10.70
C ARG A 214 6.59 -20.51 9.20
N TYR A 215 7.80 -20.87 8.80
CA TYR A 215 8.24 -20.78 7.41
C TYR A 215 9.05 -22.01 6.99
N GLU A 216 9.02 -22.31 5.72
CA GLU A 216 9.93 -23.26 5.08
C GLU A 216 11.22 -22.52 4.72
N ASP A 217 12.34 -22.92 5.29
CA ASP A 217 13.66 -22.50 4.84
C ASP A 217 14.05 -23.37 3.66
N ILE A 218 14.00 -22.80 2.46
CA ILE A 218 14.21 -23.54 1.21
C ILE A 218 15.66 -24.01 1.06
N GLU A 219 16.63 -23.27 1.60
CA GLU A 219 18.05 -23.61 1.52
C GLU A 219 18.42 -24.73 2.48
N ALA A 220 17.84 -24.70 3.68
CA ALA A 220 18.04 -25.76 4.68
C ALA A 220 17.12 -26.97 4.47
N GLY A 221 16.02 -26.84 3.70
CA GLY A 221 15.03 -27.89 3.46
C GLY A 221 14.20 -28.28 4.68
N ILE A 222 14.04 -27.39 5.66
CA ILE A 222 13.33 -27.64 6.93
C ILE A 222 12.34 -26.52 7.24
N VAL A 223 11.34 -26.85 8.06
CA VAL A 223 10.42 -25.85 8.62
C VAL A 223 11.04 -25.28 9.89
N LYS A 224 11.04 -23.95 9.97
CA LYS A 224 11.53 -23.16 11.11
C LYS A 224 10.45 -22.25 11.65
N GLU A 225 10.68 -21.73 12.84
CA GLU A 225 9.91 -20.65 13.44
C GLU A 225 10.85 -19.52 13.84
N ALA A 226 10.38 -18.29 13.66
CA ALA A 226 11.07 -17.08 14.09
C ALA A 226 10.08 -16.12 14.73
N GLU A 227 10.55 -15.42 15.76
CA GLU A 227 9.76 -14.44 16.50
C GLU A 227 10.10 -13.03 16.02
N HIS A 228 9.06 -12.23 15.75
CA HIS A 228 9.17 -10.83 15.38
C HIS A 228 8.16 -10.02 16.17
N ASP A 229 8.41 -8.74 16.37
CA ASP A 229 7.49 -7.86 17.07
C ASP A 229 6.58 -7.05 16.13
N MET A 230 6.90 -7.05 14.84
CA MET A 230 6.07 -6.47 13.78
C MET A 230 6.25 -7.24 12.47
N VAL A 231 5.15 -7.42 11.72
CA VAL A 231 5.18 -8.08 10.40
C VAL A 231 4.56 -7.17 9.35
N VAL A 232 5.26 -7.01 8.24
CA VAL A 232 4.84 -6.26 7.06
C VAL A 232 4.54 -7.22 5.92
N LEU A 233 3.29 -7.29 5.52
CA LEU A 233 2.85 -8.08 4.37
C LEU A 233 3.10 -7.30 3.07
N SER A 234 4.00 -7.79 2.25
CA SER A 234 4.29 -7.21 0.93
C SER A 234 3.23 -7.64 -0.06
N VAL A 235 2.08 -6.96 0.01
CA VAL A 235 0.89 -7.29 -0.78
C VAL A 235 1.10 -7.03 -2.27
N GLY A 236 0.48 -7.88 -3.10
CA GLY A 236 0.46 -7.72 -4.55
C GLY A 236 -0.36 -6.52 -5.00
N VAL A 237 -0.10 -6.07 -6.23
CA VAL A 237 -0.94 -5.09 -6.92
C VAL A 237 -1.89 -5.79 -7.86
N LEU A 238 -3.11 -5.27 -7.93
CA LEU A 238 -4.19 -5.71 -8.80
C LEU A 238 -4.57 -4.58 -9.76
N PRO A 239 -5.16 -4.89 -10.91
CA PRO A 239 -5.69 -3.87 -11.80
C PRO A 239 -6.83 -3.11 -11.11
N ASN A 240 -6.97 -1.84 -11.47
CA ASN A 240 -8.08 -1.02 -10.99
C ASN A 240 -9.41 -1.58 -11.49
N GLN A 241 -10.36 -1.77 -10.59
CA GLN A 241 -11.67 -2.31 -10.93
C GLN A 241 -12.51 -1.27 -11.70
N GLY A 242 -13.24 -1.73 -12.73
CA GLY A 242 -14.12 -0.86 -13.53
C GLY A 242 -13.41 -0.01 -14.58
N ILE A 243 -12.08 -0.14 -14.75
CA ILE A 243 -11.33 0.64 -15.74
C ILE A 243 -11.81 0.40 -17.20
N SER A 244 -12.34 -0.78 -17.50
CA SER A 244 -12.87 -1.11 -18.82
C SER A 244 -14.09 -0.25 -19.21
N ASP A 245 -14.83 0.24 -18.24
CA ASP A 245 -16.10 0.92 -18.39
C ASP A 245 -16.00 2.45 -18.19
N VAL A 246 -14.79 3.00 -18.28
CA VAL A 246 -14.54 4.45 -18.15
C VAL A 246 -15.14 5.26 -19.30
N PHE A 247 -15.30 4.63 -20.50
CA PHE A 247 -15.84 5.29 -21.67
C PHE A 247 -17.21 4.70 -22.02
N ASP A 248 -18.22 5.56 -22.20
CA ASP A 248 -19.62 5.16 -22.42
C ASP A 248 -19.84 4.32 -23.71
N ASN A 249 -19.10 4.66 -24.77
CA ASN A 249 -19.34 4.11 -26.12
C ASN A 249 -18.31 3.07 -26.56
N GLU A 250 -17.16 3.00 -25.93
CA GLU A 250 -16.07 2.12 -26.30
C GLU A 250 -15.48 1.49 -25.03
N LYS A 251 -15.18 0.19 -25.10
CA LYS A 251 -14.55 -0.52 -23.98
C LYS A 251 -13.05 -0.68 -24.21
N LEU A 252 -12.29 -0.40 -23.18
CA LEU A 252 -10.86 -0.72 -23.16
C LEU A 252 -10.67 -2.24 -23.18
N GLU A 253 -9.83 -2.72 -24.09
CA GLU A 253 -9.39 -4.10 -24.03
C GLU A 253 -8.48 -4.34 -22.84
N LEU A 254 -8.75 -5.44 -22.13
CA LEU A 254 -7.94 -5.88 -21.00
C LEU A 254 -7.16 -7.15 -21.34
N ASP A 255 -6.01 -7.33 -20.72
CA ASP A 255 -5.26 -8.57 -20.79
C ASP A 255 -5.94 -9.68 -19.96
N PRO A 256 -5.47 -10.94 -20.03
CA PRO A 256 -6.04 -12.05 -19.24
C PRO A 256 -5.98 -11.86 -17.72
N PHE A 257 -5.25 -10.85 -17.25
CA PHE A 257 -5.11 -10.50 -15.82
C PHE A 257 -5.86 -9.21 -15.46
N HIS A 258 -6.69 -8.71 -16.38
CA HIS A 258 -7.52 -7.51 -16.25
C HIS A 258 -6.75 -6.17 -16.19
N PHE A 259 -5.47 -6.13 -16.61
CA PHE A 259 -4.78 -4.87 -16.86
C PHE A 259 -5.11 -4.36 -18.27
N ILE A 260 -4.99 -3.05 -18.46
CA ILE A 260 -5.21 -2.43 -19.79
C ILE A 260 -4.25 -3.07 -20.79
N ASN A 261 -4.83 -3.62 -21.87
CA ASN A 261 -4.05 -4.24 -22.93
C ASN A 261 -3.30 -3.18 -23.75
N GLN A 262 -2.03 -3.40 -23.98
CA GLN A 262 -1.18 -2.56 -24.81
C GLN A 262 -1.28 -3.04 -26.28
N SER A 263 -1.51 -2.14 -27.22
CA SER A 263 -1.65 -2.51 -28.64
C SER A 263 -0.39 -3.14 -29.21
N ASP A 264 0.80 -2.67 -28.78
CA ASP A 264 2.11 -3.24 -29.10
C ASP A 264 3.11 -2.91 -27.99
N ILE A 265 3.54 -3.93 -27.25
CA ILE A 265 4.48 -3.79 -26.11
C ILE A 265 5.82 -3.18 -26.53
N MET A 266 6.27 -3.42 -27.76
CA MET A 266 7.60 -3.00 -28.21
C MET A 266 7.58 -1.67 -28.94
N ALA A 267 6.61 -1.49 -29.85
CA ALA A 267 6.55 -0.30 -30.72
C ALA A 267 5.65 0.81 -30.16
N SER A 268 4.64 0.48 -29.35
CA SER A 268 3.66 1.44 -28.83
C SER A 268 3.17 1.03 -27.44
N PRO A 269 4.05 0.99 -26.41
CA PRO A 269 3.75 0.41 -25.10
C PRO A 269 2.69 1.19 -24.28
N ALA A 270 2.44 2.44 -24.64
CA ALA A 270 1.42 3.26 -23.96
C ALA A 270 0.10 3.36 -24.72
N LYS A 271 0.01 2.76 -25.94
CA LYS A 271 -1.20 2.86 -26.78
C LYS A 271 -2.22 1.80 -26.36
N THR A 272 -3.44 2.23 -26.07
CA THR A 272 -4.59 1.34 -25.77
C THR A 272 -5.31 0.89 -27.03
N SER A 273 -6.40 0.12 -26.89
CA SER A 273 -7.31 -0.27 -27.97
C SER A 273 -8.14 0.91 -28.52
N ILE A 274 -8.24 2.01 -27.78
CA ILE A 274 -9.01 3.20 -28.18
C ILE A 274 -8.06 4.25 -28.74
N GLU A 275 -8.37 4.80 -29.93
CA GLU A 275 -7.54 5.82 -30.56
C GLU A 275 -7.54 7.13 -29.73
N GLY A 276 -6.35 7.69 -29.48
CA GLY A 276 -6.17 8.89 -28.66
C GLY A 276 -6.19 8.65 -27.14
N VAL A 277 -6.31 7.40 -26.71
CA VAL A 277 -6.25 7.01 -25.28
C VAL A 277 -4.95 6.24 -25.01
N PHE A 278 -4.20 6.69 -23.99
CA PHE A 278 -2.86 6.22 -23.63
C PHE A 278 -2.76 5.86 -22.15
#